data_24dc561da358edb71353319510dc0fc5
#
_entry.id   24dc561da358edb71353319510dc0fc5
#
_cell.length_a   1.000
_cell.length_b   1.000
_cell.length_c   1.000
_cell.angle_alpha   90.00
_cell.angle_beta   90.00
_cell.angle_gamma   90.00
#
_symmetry.space_group_name_H-M   'P 1'
#
loop_
_entity.id
_entity.type
_entity.pdbx_description
1 polymer ?
#
loop_
_entity_poly.entity_id
_entity_poly.type
_entity_poly.pdbx_seq_one_letter_code
_entity_poly.pdbx_strand_id
1 'polypeptide(L)'
;ELNQELFDKIFGEGKVTSEEEFLKEYTKIYEENYDRESEYLLAHQLQEKILEETKLNVPEDFYKKWILATNEGIKAEDVDKDFEHYLRDLKWTLIKNKIAGDSDIKVEYAETVAYSKKMFQAQFGGMELNDERDKNMEVMANNYLQQNNGENYMNVFTQLRTEKIMDVLKEKA
;
A
#
# COMPACT_ATOMS: atom_id res chain seq x y z
N GLU A 1 -36.63 7.99 -2.44
CA GLU A 1 -37.03 7.63 -3.81
C GLU A 1 -35.81 7.77 -4.73
N LEU A 2 -35.65 6.82 -5.66
CA LEU A 2 -34.65 6.93 -6.72
C LEU A 2 -35.14 7.98 -7.72
N ASN A 3 -34.52 9.16 -7.68
CA ASN A 3 -34.87 10.29 -8.53
C ASN A 3 -33.59 10.99 -9.02
N GLN A 4 -33.73 11.89 -10.00
CA GLN A 4 -32.62 12.59 -10.64
C GLN A 4 -31.77 13.39 -9.61
N GLU A 5 -32.39 13.99 -8.61
CA GLU A 5 -31.68 14.74 -7.58
C GLU A 5 -30.72 13.85 -6.76
N LEU A 6 -31.14 12.61 -6.46
CA LEU A 6 -30.28 11.63 -5.80
C LEU A 6 -29.16 11.17 -6.72
N PHE A 7 -29.44 10.94 -8.00
CA PHE A 7 -28.44 10.52 -8.99
C PHE A 7 -27.38 11.60 -9.15
N ASP A 8 -27.76 12.83 -9.33
CA ASP A 8 -26.86 13.98 -9.46
C ASP A 8 -26.02 14.21 -8.22
N LYS A 9 -26.58 13.98 -7.04
CA LYS A 9 -25.85 14.10 -5.77
C LYS A 9 -24.77 13.04 -5.58
N ILE A 10 -25.00 11.82 -6.06
CA ILE A 10 -24.06 10.69 -5.88
C ILE A 10 -23.02 10.67 -6.98
N PHE A 11 -23.42 10.82 -8.24
CA PHE A 11 -22.55 10.65 -9.39
C PHE A 11 -22.13 11.96 -10.08
N GLY A 12 -22.78 13.06 -9.73
CA GLY A 12 -22.63 14.36 -10.39
C GLY A 12 -23.68 14.59 -11.47
N GLU A 13 -24.00 15.87 -11.70
CA GLU A 13 -25.08 16.34 -12.57
C GLU A 13 -25.02 15.73 -13.96
N GLY A 14 -26.10 15.08 -14.37
CA GLY A 14 -26.28 14.53 -15.72
C GLY A 14 -25.45 13.29 -16.06
N LYS A 15 -24.70 12.71 -15.13
CA LYS A 15 -23.88 11.50 -15.39
C LYS A 15 -24.69 10.21 -15.41
N VAL A 16 -25.76 10.16 -14.63
CA VAL A 16 -26.69 9.03 -14.54
C VAL A 16 -28.09 9.56 -14.71
N THR A 17 -28.84 9.03 -15.66
CA THR A 17 -30.13 9.59 -16.07
C THR A 17 -31.30 8.64 -15.88
N SER A 18 -31.02 7.39 -15.51
CA SER A 18 -32.05 6.37 -15.28
C SER A 18 -31.76 5.54 -14.04
N GLU A 19 -32.83 4.96 -13.49
CA GLU A 19 -32.72 4.04 -12.34
C GLU A 19 -31.85 2.82 -12.69
N GLU A 20 -31.93 2.31 -13.91
CA GLU A 20 -31.12 1.16 -14.38
C GLU A 20 -29.62 1.53 -14.39
N GLU A 21 -29.28 2.69 -14.96
CA GLU A 21 -27.89 3.19 -14.93
C GLU A 21 -27.40 3.44 -13.50
N PHE A 22 -28.26 3.99 -12.66
CA PHE A 22 -27.94 4.24 -11.26
C PHE A 22 -27.60 2.93 -10.53
N LEU A 23 -28.45 1.92 -10.65
CA LEU A 23 -28.24 0.62 -10.00
C LEU A 23 -26.96 -0.04 -10.54
N LYS A 24 -26.69 0.05 -11.83
CA LYS A 24 -25.48 -0.51 -12.44
C LYS A 24 -24.22 0.15 -11.93
N GLU A 25 -24.14 1.47 -11.96
CA GLU A 25 -22.97 2.22 -11.48
C GLU A 25 -22.79 2.07 -9.96
N TYR A 26 -23.88 2.07 -9.22
CA TYR A 26 -23.87 1.88 -7.78
C TYR A 26 -23.40 0.48 -7.39
N THR A 27 -23.89 -0.56 -8.07
CA THR A 27 -23.45 -1.95 -7.88
C THR A 27 -21.95 -2.07 -8.18
N LYS A 28 -21.48 -1.48 -9.27
CA LYS A 28 -20.06 -1.48 -9.62
C LYS A 28 -19.18 -0.86 -8.52
N ILE A 29 -19.58 0.29 -7.95
CA ILE A 29 -18.87 0.92 -6.84
C ILE A 29 -18.84 0.00 -5.62
N TYR A 30 -19.95 -0.69 -5.34
CA TYR A 30 -20.02 -1.63 -4.22
C TYR A 30 -19.11 -2.85 -4.44
N GLU A 31 -19.14 -3.44 -5.62
CA GLU A 31 -18.28 -4.56 -6.00
C GLU A 31 -16.80 -4.16 -5.87
N GLU A 32 -16.40 -3.03 -6.42
CA GLU A 32 -15.02 -2.51 -6.30
C GLU A 32 -14.61 -2.23 -4.83
N ASN A 33 -15.53 -1.81 -3.98
CA ASN A 33 -15.27 -1.61 -2.56
C ASN A 33 -15.12 -2.93 -1.83
N TYR A 34 -16.01 -3.91 -2.09
CA TYR A 34 -15.94 -5.24 -1.51
C TYR A 34 -14.67 -5.98 -1.94
N ASP A 35 -14.30 -5.86 -3.20
CA ASP A 35 -13.06 -6.45 -3.71
C ASP A 35 -11.85 -5.90 -2.97
N ARG A 36 -11.77 -4.58 -2.80
CA ARG A 36 -10.68 -3.94 -2.04
C ARG A 36 -10.65 -4.35 -0.57
N GLU A 37 -11.81 -4.42 0.07
CA GLU A 37 -11.92 -4.84 1.47
C GLU A 37 -11.53 -6.30 1.64
N SER A 38 -12.00 -7.16 0.73
CA SER A 38 -11.67 -8.60 0.69
C SER A 38 -10.16 -8.81 0.48
N GLU A 39 -9.56 -8.08 -0.46
CA GLU A 39 -8.12 -8.10 -0.72
C GLU A 39 -7.30 -7.67 0.50
N TYR A 40 -7.74 -6.61 1.18
CA TYR A 40 -7.11 -6.15 2.41
C TYR A 40 -7.20 -7.19 3.53
N LEU A 41 -8.38 -7.77 3.71
CA LEU A 41 -8.61 -8.80 4.72
C LEU A 41 -7.76 -10.05 4.45
N LEU A 42 -7.71 -10.51 3.20
CA LEU A 42 -6.86 -11.63 2.79
C LEU A 42 -5.39 -11.36 3.07
N ALA A 43 -4.90 -10.19 2.69
CA ALA A 43 -3.52 -9.79 2.94
C ALA A 43 -3.19 -9.79 4.44
N HIS A 44 -4.10 -9.26 5.26
CA HIS A 44 -3.95 -9.24 6.72
C HIS A 44 -3.94 -10.67 7.30
N GLN A 45 -4.88 -11.51 6.90
CA GLN A 45 -4.95 -12.91 7.38
C GLN A 45 -3.72 -13.72 6.98
N LEU A 46 -3.20 -13.54 5.76
CA LEU A 46 -1.97 -14.18 5.31
C LEU A 46 -0.78 -13.72 6.16
N GLN A 47 -0.65 -12.42 6.42
CA GLN A 47 0.41 -11.88 7.28
C GLN A 47 0.35 -12.50 8.69
N GLU A 48 -0.83 -12.49 9.32
CA GLU A 48 -1.00 -13.05 10.66
C GLU A 48 -0.59 -14.52 10.70
N LYS A 49 -1.15 -15.32 9.79
CA LYS A 49 -0.88 -16.74 9.74
C LYS A 49 0.60 -17.06 9.51
N ILE A 50 1.25 -16.34 8.61
CA ILE A 50 2.68 -16.52 8.35
C ILE A 50 3.53 -16.15 9.57
N LEU A 51 3.17 -15.07 10.27
CA LEU A 51 3.86 -14.66 11.50
C LEU A 51 3.71 -15.70 12.62
N GLU A 52 2.53 -16.28 12.77
CA GLU A 52 2.25 -17.32 13.78
C GLU A 52 2.98 -18.62 13.48
N GLU A 53 2.98 -19.08 12.23
CA GLU A 53 3.56 -20.36 11.84
C GLU A 53 5.07 -20.31 11.64
N THR A 54 5.65 -19.11 11.40
CA THR A 54 7.09 -18.96 11.15
C THR A 54 7.88 -18.84 12.46
N LYS A 55 8.67 -19.87 12.74
CA LYS A 55 9.57 -19.85 13.89
C LYS A 55 10.84 -19.06 13.57
N LEU A 56 10.90 -17.84 14.08
CA LEU A 56 12.09 -16.99 14.01
C LEU A 56 12.70 -16.82 15.41
N ASN A 57 13.97 -17.20 15.54
CA ASN A 57 14.72 -16.97 16.76
C ASN A 57 15.44 -15.61 16.67
N VAL A 58 14.88 -14.61 17.30
CA VAL A 58 15.43 -13.25 17.36
C VAL A 58 16.15 -13.09 18.71
N PRO A 59 17.41 -12.62 18.75
CA PRO A 59 18.10 -12.30 20.00
C PRO A 59 17.52 -11.01 20.60
N GLU A 60 16.50 -11.15 21.43
CA GLU A 60 15.67 -10.05 21.94
C GLU A 60 16.46 -9.00 22.70
N ASP A 61 17.38 -9.42 23.58
CA ASP A 61 18.25 -8.50 24.34
C ASP A 61 19.13 -7.64 23.43
N PHE A 62 19.63 -8.23 22.35
CA PHE A 62 20.40 -7.48 21.36
C PHE A 62 19.50 -6.50 20.61
N TYR A 63 18.30 -6.94 20.22
CA TYR A 63 17.38 -6.10 19.47
C TYR A 63 16.89 -4.90 20.28
N LYS A 64 16.59 -5.08 21.58
CA LYS A 64 16.28 -3.96 22.49
C LYS A 64 17.40 -2.92 22.54
N LYS A 65 18.63 -3.40 22.71
CA LYS A 65 19.81 -2.51 22.73
C LYS A 65 20.00 -1.78 21.40
N TRP A 66 19.74 -2.47 20.29
CA TRP A 66 19.82 -1.89 18.96
C TRP A 66 18.78 -0.78 18.75
N ILE A 67 17.52 -1.00 19.15
CA ILE A 67 16.47 0.02 19.09
C ILE A 67 16.90 1.27 19.86
N LEU A 68 17.38 1.11 21.08
CA LEU A 68 17.85 2.22 21.91
C LEU A 68 19.04 2.98 21.30
N ALA A 69 19.94 2.27 20.64
CA ALA A 69 21.13 2.87 20.03
C ALA A 69 20.85 3.60 18.73
N THR A 70 19.81 3.19 17.98
CA THR A 70 19.50 3.74 16.66
C THR A 70 18.40 4.79 16.66
N ASN A 71 17.67 4.94 17.77
CA ASN A 71 16.59 5.92 17.87
C ASN A 71 16.87 6.91 19.00
N GLU A 72 17.38 8.07 18.63
CA GLU A 72 17.63 9.15 19.58
C GLU A 72 16.34 9.59 20.31
N GLY A 73 16.36 9.62 21.63
CA GLY A 73 15.24 10.08 22.45
C GLY A 73 14.23 9.02 22.90
N ILE A 74 14.31 7.79 22.43
CA ILE A 74 13.51 6.67 22.96
C ILE A 74 14.05 6.23 24.32
N LYS A 75 13.15 6.03 25.29
CA LYS A 75 13.50 5.52 26.62
C LYS A 75 13.37 4.01 26.67
N ALA A 76 14.18 3.38 27.53
CA ALA A 76 14.14 1.93 27.73
C ALA A 76 12.75 1.44 28.17
N GLU A 77 12.06 2.22 29.00
CA GLU A 77 10.70 1.91 29.48
C GLU A 77 9.68 1.87 28.33
N ASP A 78 9.81 2.76 27.33
CA ASP A 78 8.94 2.80 26.16
C ASP A 78 9.22 1.59 25.25
N VAL A 79 10.51 1.23 25.07
CA VAL A 79 10.89 0.04 24.31
C VAL A 79 10.37 -1.23 24.99
N ASP A 80 10.48 -1.36 26.31
CA ASP A 80 9.98 -2.54 27.02
C ASP A 80 8.47 -2.67 26.93
N LYS A 81 7.75 -1.55 26.99
CA LYS A 81 6.28 -1.54 26.87
C LYS A 81 5.78 -1.99 25.51
N ASP A 82 6.44 -1.52 24.44
CA ASP A 82 5.99 -1.76 23.08
C ASP A 82 6.84 -2.85 22.36
N PHE A 83 7.66 -3.61 23.10
CA PHE A 83 8.63 -4.55 22.54
C PHE A 83 8.01 -5.63 21.67
N GLU A 84 6.87 -6.16 22.04
CA GLU A 84 6.11 -7.16 21.27
C GLU A 84 5.79 -6.63 19.86
N HIS A 85 5.44 -5.36 19.77
CA HIS A 85 5.16 -4.71 18.50
C HIS A 85 6.42 -4.59 17.64
N TYR A 86 7.52 -4.07 18.21
CA TYR A 86 8.81 -4.00 17.52
C TYR A 86 9.30 -5.39 17.06
N LEU A 87 9.15 -6.40 17.90
CA LEU A 87 9.55 -7.77 17.57
C LEU A 87 8.72 -8.33 16.41
N ARG A 88 7.43 -8.07 16.40
CA ARG A 88 6.51 -8.46 15.32
C ARG A 88 6.89 -7.79 13.99
N ASP A 89 7.16 -6.49 14.00
CA ASP A 89 7.57 -5.74 12.83
C ASP A 89 8.90 -6.22 12.26
N LEU A 90 9.87 -6.52 13.14
CA LEU A 90 11.13 -7.13 12.72
C LEU A 90 10.92 -8.49 12.09
N LYS A 91 10.15 -9.38 12.73
CA LYS A 91 9.84 -10.71 12.19
C LYS A 91 9.21 -10.60 10.82
N TRP A 92 8.20 -9.74 10.66
CA TRP A 92 7.56 -9.51 9.36
C TRP A 92 8.54 -8.97 8.30
N THR A 93 9.42 -8.08 8.67
CA THR A 93 10.47 -7.56 7.79
C THR A 93 11.43 -8.64 7.33
N LEU A 94 11.87 -9.52 8.24
CA LEU A 94 12.74 -10.65 7.91
C LEU A 94 12.04 -11.65 6.97
N ILE A 95 10.78 -11.95 7.23
CA ILE A 95 9.96 -12.83 6.36
C ILE A 95 9.82 -12.21 4.96
N LYS A 96 9.44 -10.94 4.88
CA LYS A 96 9.35 -10.24 3.57
C LYS A 96 10.67 -10.27 2.81
N ASN A 97 11.78 -10.05 3.49
CA ASN A 97 13.10 -10.09 2.85
C ASN A 97 13.43 -11.48 2.32
N LYS A 98 13.10 -12.53 3.07
CA LYS A 98 13.28 -13.92 2.65
C LYS A 98 12.43 -14.26 1.42
N ILE A 99 11.14 -13.93 1.44
CA ILE A 99 10.22 -14.17 0.32
C ILE A 99 10.70 -13.43 -0.94
N ALA A 100 11.09 -12.15 -0.79
CA ALA A 100 11.56 -11.35 -1.90
C ALA A 100 12.84 -11.94 -2.53
N GLY A 101 13.76 -12.46 -1.70
CA GLY A 101 14.96 -13.13 -2.17
C GLY A 101 14.67 -14.45 -2.88
N ASP A 102 13.81 -15.29 -2.29
CA ASP A 102 13.48 -16.61 -2.85
C ASP A 102 12.66 -16.52 -4.16
N SER A 103 11.89 -15.45 -4.32
CA SER A 103 11.06 -15.20 -5.51
C SER A 103 11.70 -14.22 -6.51
N ASP A 104 12.95 -13.81 -6.31
CA ASP A 104 13.69 -12.82 -7.14
C ASP A 104 12.88 -11.53 -7.38
N ILE A 105 12.15 -11.06 -6.36
CA ILE A 105 11.32 -9.87 -6.45
C ILE A 105 12.19 -8.62 -6.52
N LYS A 106 12.12 -7.94 -7.66
CA LYS A 106 12.78 -6.67 -7.92
C LYS A 106 11.76 -5.56 -8.13
N VAL A 107 12.13 -4.36 -7.74
CA VAL A 107 11.39 -3.13 -8.04
C VAL A 107 12.32 -2.22 -8.80
N GLU A 108 11.98 -1.98 -10.06
CA GLU A 108 12.76 -1.10 -10.93
C GLU A 108 12.35 0.37 -10.70
N TYR A 109 13.27 1.29 -10.93
CA TYR A 109 12.97 2.73 -10.77
C TYR A 109 11.77 3.17 -11.64
N ALA A 110 11.66 2.66 -12.85
CA ALA A 110 10.53 2.94 -13.74
C ALA A 110 9.16 2.54 -13.12
N GLU A 111 9.13 1.48 -12.32
CA GLU A 111 7.90 1.06 -11.62
C GLU A 111 7.53 2.05 -10.51
N THR A 112 8.52 2.59 -9.77
CA THR A 112 8.27 3.62 -8.76
C THR A 112 7.74 4.90 -9.37
N VAL A 113 8.24 5.30 -10.55
CA VAL A 113 7.71 6.43 -11.32
C VAL A 113 6.29 6.16 -11.77
N ALA A 114 6.01 4.99 -12.35
CA ALA A 114 4.67 4.61 -12.80
C ALA A 114 3.66 4.57 -11.64
N TYR A 115 4.07 4.06 -10.49
CA TYR A 115 3.25 4.04 -9.28
C TYR A 115 2.93 5.45 -8.79
N SER A 116 3.94 6.31 -8.71
CA SER A 116 3.76 7.72 -8.30
C SER A 116 2.83 8.47 -9.27
N LYS A 117 2.92 8.21 -10.58
CA LYS A 117 1.99 8.76 -11.58
C LYS A 117 0.55 8.33 -11.29
N LYS A 118 0.30 7.04 -11.02
CA LYS A 118 -1.04 6.54 -10.67
C LYS A 118 -1.58 7.18 -9.38
N MET A 119 -0.73 7.35 -8.38
CA MET A 119 -1.08 8.00 -7.13
C MET A 119 -1.53 9.45 -7.36
N PHE A 120 -0.80 10.23 -8.17
CA PHE A 120 -1.19 11.59 -8.53
C PHE A 120 -2.46 11.62 -9.37
N GLN A 121 -2.59 10.72 -10.36
CA GLN A 121 -3.79 10.63 -11.19
C GLN A 121 -5.05 10.39 -10.35
N ALA A 122 -4.98 9.50 -9.36
CA ALA A 122 -6.07 9.25 -8.43
C ALA A 122 -6.41 10.49 -7.59
N GLN A 123 -5.40 11.24 -7.15
CA GLN A 123 -5.58 12.48 -6.38
C GLN A 123 -6.24 13.60 -7.21
N PHE A 124 -5.98 13.64 -8.51
CA PHE A 124 -6.60 14.60 -9.44
C PHE A 124 -7.94 14.10 -10.05
N GLY A 125 -8.61 13.15 -9.41
CA GLY A 125 -9.96 12.70 -9.79
C GLY A 125 -10.02 11.77 -11.00
N GLY A 126 -8.93 11.03 -11.28
CA GLY A 126 -8.90 10.04 -12.37
C GLY A 126 -8.92 10.65 -13.77
N MET A 127 -8.45 11.88 -13.92
CA MET A 127 -8.47 12.63 -15.18
C MET A 127 -7.76 11.85 -16.30
N GLU A 128 -8.38 11.74 -17.46
CA GLU A 128 -7.77 11.12 -18.64
C GLU A 128 -6.48 11.85 -19.03
N LEU A 129 -5.42 11.07 -19.22
CA LEU A 129 -4.10 11.57 -19.59
C LEU A 129 -4.03 11.69 -21.12
N ASN A 130 -3.72 12.89 -21.60
CA ASN A 130 -3.16 13.07 -22.94
C ASN A 130 -1.63 13.05 -22.85
N ASP A 131 -0.94 12.99 -23.99
CA ASP A 131 0.52 12.87 -24.07
C ASP A 131 1.26 13.97 -23.28
N GLU A 132 0.75 15.20 -23.26
CA GLU A 132 1.33 16.34 -22.57
C GLU A 132 1.16 16.20 -21.04
N ARG A 133 -0.04 15.82 -20.60
CA ARG A 133 -0.32 15.58 -19.16
C ARG A 133 0.45 14.41 -18.63
N ASP A 134 0.60 13.35 -19.42
CA ASP A 134 1.38 12.17 -19.03
C ASP A 134 2.84 12.51 -18.81
N LYS A 135 3.46 13.30 -19.70
CA LYS A 135 4.83 13.81 -19.52
C LYS A 135 4.96 14.71 -18.31
N ASN A 136 3.99 15.59 -18.08
CA ASN A 136 4.02 16.47 -16.91
C ASN A 136 3.90 15.66 -15.61
N MET A 137 3.04 14.64 -15.56
CA MET A 137 2.94 13.73 -14.42
C MET A 137 4.22 12.93 -14.20
N GLU A 138 4.90 12.52 -15.26
CA GLU A 138 6.19 11.83 -15.14
C GLU A 138 7.26 12.74 -14.53
N VAL A 139 7.32 14.00 -14.94
CA VAL A 139 8.20 15.00 -14.31
C VAL A 139 7.84 15.22 -12.85
N MET A 140 6.55 15.33 -12.52
CA MET A 140 6.10 15.46 -11.13
C MET A 140 6.46 14.23 -10.29
N ALA A 141 6.28 13.02 -10.83
CA ALA A 141 6.63 11.78 -10.16
C ALA A 141 8.13 11.69 -9.87
N ASN A 142 8.97 11.99 -10.86
CA ASN A 142 10.41 12.01 -10.69
C ASN A 142 10.86 13.05 -9.64
N ASN A 143 10.32 14.25 -9.68
CA ASN A 143 10.62 15.27 -8.68
C ASN A 143 10.19 14.85 -7.28
N TYR A 144 9.01 14.25 -7.13
CA TYR A 144 8.51 13.73 -5.86
C TYR A 144 9.45 12.66 -5.27
N LEU A 145 9.88 11.71 -6.09
CA LEU A 145 10.76 10.62 -5.65
C LEU A 145 12.14 11.14 -5.20
N GLN A 146 12.62 12.26 -5.75
CA GLN A 146 13.90 12.86 -5.38
C GLN A 146 13.83 13.76 -4.14
N GLN A 147 12.63 14.14 -3.70
CA GLN A 147 12.46 14.97 -2.50
C GLN A 147 12.83 14.23 -1.21
N ASN A 148 13.03 15.01 -0.15
CA ASN A 148 13.35 14.50 1.19
C ASN A 148 14.57 13.56 1.21
N ASN A 149 15.64 13.91 0.48
CA ASN A 149 16.85 13.08 0.38
C ASN A 149 16.59 11.65 -0.09
N GLY A 150 15.55 11.45 -0.93
CA GLY A 150 15.16 10.14 -1.45
C GLY A 150 14.25 9.32 -0.52
N GLU A 151 13.78 9.88 0.57
CA GLU A 151 12.85 9.20 1.48
C GLU A 151 11.55 8.82 0.77
N ASN A 152 11.01 9.71 -0.07
CA ASN A 152 9.82 9.43 -0.88
C ASN A 152 10.03 8.23 -1.81
N TYR A 153 11.21 8.12 -2.43
CA TYR A 153 11.57 6.95 -3.24
C TYR A 153 11.57 5.67 -2.40
N MET A 154 12.19 5.70 -1.23
CA MET A 154 12.24 4.53 -0.35
C MET A 154 10.87 4.10 0.13
N ASN A 155 9.97 5.05 0.39
CA ASN A 155 8.59 4.75 0.77
C ASN A 155 7.84 4.06 -0.37
N VAL A 156 7.88 4.62 -1.58
CA VAL A 156 7.25 4.02 -2.77
C VAL A 156 7.86 2.66 -3.10
N PHE A 157 9.18 2.54 -3.06
CA PHE A 157 9.91 1.28 -3.28
C PHE A 157 9.46 0.19 -2.30
N THR A 158 9.39 0.53 -1.00
CA THR A 158 9.00 -0.41 0.05
C THR A 158 7.54 -0.84 -0.11
N GLN A 159 6.67 0.07 -0.50
CA GLN A 159 5.27 -0.22 -0.74
C GLN A 159 5.11 -1.17 -1.94
N LEU A 160 5.68 -0.84 -3.09
CA LEU A 160 5.66 -1.70 -4.28
C LEU A 160 6.25 -3.08 -4.03
N ARG A 161 7.37 -3.13 -3.30
CA ARG A 161 7.98 -4.41 -2.92
C ARG A 161 7.05 -5.24 -2.05
N THR A 162 6.35 -4.59 -1.11
CA THR A 162 5.39 -5.27 -0.25
C THR A 162 4.19 -5.77 -1.05
N GLU A 163 3.65 -4.99 -1.98
CA GLU A 163 2.57 -5.41 -2.88
C GLU A 163 2.98 -6.65 -3.69
N LYS A 164 4.14 -6.64 -4.34
CA LYS A 164 4.67 -7.80 -5.09
C LYS A 164 4.86 -9.05 -4.22
N ILE A 165 5.29 -8.88 -2.97
CA ILE A 165 5.41 -9.98 -2.01
C ILE A 165 4.03 -10.56 -1.68
N MET A 166 3.04 -9.69 -1.45
CA MET A 166 1.67 -10.12 -1.14
C MET A 166 1.03 -10.83 -2.32
N ASP A 167 1.27 -10.39 -3.55
CA ASP A 167 0.79 -11.06 -4.76
C ASP A 167 1.36 -12.50 -4.86
N VAL A 168 2.67 -12.67 -4.64
CA VAL A 168 3.28 -14.01 -4.59
C VAL A 168 2.70 -14.88 -3.48
N LEU A 169 2.38 -14.30 -2.32
CA LEU A 169 1.77 -15.02 -1.22
C LEU A 169 0.33 -15.46 -1.53
N LYS A 170 -0.46 -14.59 -2.16
CA LYS A 170 -1.82 -14.89 -2.59
C LYS A 170 -1.87 -16.00 -3.64
N GLU A 171 -0.92 -16.01 -4.59
CA GLU A 171 -0.82 -17.06 -5.61
C GLU A 171 -0.50 -18.44 -5.03
N LYS A 172 0.10 -18.49 -3.84
CA LYS A 172 0.51 -19.73 -3.17
C LYS A 172 -0.48 -20.21 -2.09
N ALA A 173 -1.44 -19.37 -1.73
CA ALA A 173 -2.42 -19.67 -0.70
C ALA A 173 -3.62 -20.43 -1.24
#